data_d3e6ba88f89fe081ef6915c2f13e48e4
#
_entry.id   d3e6ba88f89fe081ef6915c2f13e48e4
#
_cell.length_a   1.000
_cell.length_b   1.000
_cell.length_c   1.000
_cell.angle_alpha   90.00
_cell.angle_beta   90.00
_cell.angle_gamma   90.00
#
_symmetry.space_group_name_H-M   'P 1'
#
loop_
_entity.id
_entity.type
_entity.pdbx_description
1 polymer ?
#
loop_
_entity_poly.entity_id
_entity_poly.type
_entity_poly.pdbx_seq_one_letter_code
_entity_poly.pdbx_strand_id
1 'polypeptide(L)'
;DILGGTRLNFNMGFRFTLDRNTRFHGMVDNSKKYKIMESSKGLVFPVRWNEPFGLAIIESLFSGCPVFGTPYGSLPELVSPEVGFLSSSPDELAGAMKESQQWKPQVCRDYAVENFNSKKMALSYVEVYERVLDGEILNKELPSLKVPEPKMLPFN
;
A
#
# COMPACT_ATOMS: atom_id res chain seq x y z
N ASP A 1 -8.97 -8.53 -10.37
CA ASP A 1 -9.70 -8.95 -9.19
C ASP A 1 -9.85 -7.77 -8.23
N ILE A 2 -11.03 -7.60 -7.66
CA ILE A 2 -11.34 -6.57 -6.66
C ILE A 2 -11.71 -7.26 -5.35
N LEU A 3 -10.96 -6.97 -4.29
CA LEU A 3 -11.16 -7.51 -2.95
C LEU A 3 -11.72 -6.43 -2.01
N GLY A 4 -12.55 -6.86 -1.06
CA GLY A 4 -13.15 -5.99 -0.04
C GLY A 4 -14.45 -5.31 -0.48
N GLY A 5 -15.15 -4.73 0.49
CA GLY A 5 -16.41 -4.06 0.28
C GLY A 5 -17.60 -4.98 -0.06
N THR A 6 -18.74 -4.38 -0.27
CA THR A 6 -19.95 -5.06 -0.77
C THR A 6 -20.36 -4.45 -2.11
N ARG A 7 -20.88 -5.27 -3.02
CA ARG A 7 -21.36 -4.84 -4.34
C ARG A 7 -22.43 -3.75 -4.28
N LEU A 8 -23.12 -3.64 -3.15
CA LEU A 8 -24.24 -2.74 -2.86
C LEU A 8 -23.92 -1.85 -1.66
N ASN A 9 -22.81 -1.12 -1.67
CA ASN A 9 -22.56 -0.14 -0.62
C ASN A 9 -23.06 1.23 -1.09
N PHE A 10 -24.24 1.65 -0.64
CA PHE A 10 -24.87 2.92 -0.99
C PHE A 10 -24.02 4.15 -0.67
N ASN A 11 -23.13 4.05 0.32
CA ASN A 11 -22.23 5.15 0.71
C ASN A 11 -21.00 5.32 -0.18
N MET A 12 -20.67 4.32 -0.99
CA MET A 12 -19.51 4.34 -1.90
C MET A 12 -19.90 4.55 -3.37
N GLY A 13 -21.18 4.79 -3.64
CA GLY A 13 -21.74 4.90 -4.99
C GLY A 13 -21.96 3.54 -5.66
N PHE A 14 -22.85 3.53 -6.63
CA PHE A 14 -23.17 2.35 -7.43
C PHE A 14 -21.99 2.08 -8.37
N ARG A 15 -21.12 1.12 -8.04
CA ARG A 15 -20.05 0.67 -8.94
C ARG A 15 -20.48 -0.63 -9.60
N PHE A 16 -21.13 -0.49 -10.72
CA PHE A 16 -21.48 -1.61 -11.59
C PHE A 16 -20.52 -1.59 -12.77
N THR A 17 -19.75 -2.65 -12.95
CA THR A 17 -18.98 -2.84 -14.17
C THR A 17 -19.53 -4.05 -14.94
N LEU A 18 -19.75 -3.86 -16.23
CA LEU A 18 -20.07 -4.93 -17.18
C LEU A 18 -18.81 -5.52 -17.81
N ASP A 19 -17.64 -5.03 -17.42
CA ASP A 19 -16.37 -5.52 -17.92
C ASP A 19 -16.14 -6.97 -17.49
N ARG A 20 -16.02 -7.85 -18.48
CA ARG A 20 -15.80 -9.30 -18.28
C ARG A 20 -14.44 -9.62 -17.68
N ASN A 21 -13.49 -8.69 -17.75
CA ASN A 21 -12.15 -8.84 -17.19
C ASN A 21 -12.09 -8.47 -15.70
N THR A 22 -13.17 -7.86 -15.15
CA THR A 22 -13.24 -7.45 -13.76
C THR A 22 -14.01 -8.48 -12.92
N ARG A 23 -13.34 -9.07 -11.93
CA ARG A 23 -13.94 -9.98 -10.96
C ARG A 23 -14.03 -9.32 -9.59
N PHE A 24 -15.23 -9.24 -9.06
CA PHE A 24 -15.48 -8.70 -7.74
C PHE A 24 -15.70 -9.85 -6.73
N HIS A 25 -14.84 -9.95 -5.74
CA HIS A 25 -14.86 -11.03 -4.74
C HIS A 25 -15.57 -10.65 -3.43
N GLY A 26 -15.79 -9.36 -3.18
CA GLY A 26 -16.33 -8.91 -1.90
C GLY A 26 -15.36 -9.14 -0.74
N MET A 27 -15.91 -9.32 0.46
CA MET A 27 -15.12 -9.69 1.64
C MET A 27 -14.70 -11.15 1.51
N VAL A 28 -13.40 -11.40 1.61
CA VAL A 28 -12.80 -12.73 1.53
C VAL A 28 -12.02 -13.02 2.80
N ASP A 29 -11.90 -14.29 3.17
CA ASP A 29 -11.01 -14.74 4.24
C ASP A 29 -9.52 -14.65 3.81
N ASN A 30 -8.63 -14.77 4.78
CA ASN A 30 -7.19 -14.67 4.54
C ASN A 30 -6.69 -15.72 3.56
N SER A 31 -7.17 -16.96 3.62
CA SER A 31 -6.72 -18.04 2.72
C SER A 31 -7.02 -17.70 1.26
N LYS A 32 -8.22 -17.25 0.98
CA LYS A 32 -8.63 -16.85 -0.37
C LYS A 32 -7.90 -15.57 -0.82
N LYS A 33 -7.72 -14.60 0.09
CA LYS A 33 -6.98 -13.36 -0.18
C LYS A 33 -5.56 -13.66 -0.64
N TYR A 34 -4.81 -14.46 0.11
CA TYR A 34 -3.42 -14.79 -0.23
C TYR A 34 -3.31 -15.58 -1.54
N LYS A 35 -4.19 -16.55 -1.80
CA LYS A 35 -4.23 -17.25 -3.09
C LYS A 35 -4.42 -16.32 -4.29
N ILE A 36 -5.27 -15.30 -4.14
CA ILE A 36 -5.46 -14.30 -5.19
C ILE A 36 -4.20 -13.45 -5.36
N MET A 37 -3.61 -12.98 -4.26
CA MET A 37 -2.38 -12.17 -4.31
C MET A 37 -1.21 -12.94 -4.93
N GLU A 38 -0.95 -14.17 -4.50
CA GLU A 38 0.12 -15.03 -5.03
C GLU A 38 -0.01 -15.32 -6.53
N SER A 39 -1.23 -15.31 -7.06
CA SER A 39 -1.50 -15.51 -8.49
C SER A 39 -1.57 -14.19 -9.28
N SER A 40 -1.48 -13.06 -8.62
CA SER A 40 -1.61 -11.74 -9.24
C SER A 40 -0.26 -11.21 -9.73
N LYS A 41 -0.29 -10.40 -10.79
CA LYS A 41 0.90 -9.73 -11.34
C LYS A 41 1.31 -8.48 -10.56
N GLY A 42 0.43 -7.96 -9.71
CA GLY A 42 0.66 -6.77 -8.90
C GLY A 42 -0.58 -6.32 -8.16
N LEU A 43 -0.37 -5.61 -7.04
CA LEU A 43 -1.42 -4.86 -6.34
C LEU A 43 -1.52 -3.46 -6.93
N VAL A 44 -2.72 -3.05 -7.34
CA VAL A 44 -3.01 -1.68 -7.77
C VAL A 44 -3.64 -0.92 -6.61
N PHE A 45 -2.93 0.09 -6.11
CA PHE A 45 -3.31 0.84 -4.91
C PHE A 45 -3.28 2.36 -5.13
N PRO A 46 -4.16 2.92 -6.00
CA PRO A 46 -4.14 4.32 -6.43
C PRO A 46 -4.92 5.20 -5.47
N VAL A 47 -4.51 5.27 -4.21
CA VAL A 47 -5.17 6.08 -3.18
C VAL A 47 -4.98 7.58 -3.45
N ARG A 48 -5.99 8.38 -3.13
CA ARG A 48 -5.97 9.83 -3.29
C ARG A 48 -6.10 10.55 -1.94
N TRP A 49 -5.55 9.95 -0.90
CA TRP A 49 -5.42 10.50 0.45
C TRP A 49 -4.08 10.09 1.04
N ASN A 50 -3.68 10.72 2.13
CA ASN A 50 -2.48 10.31 2.85
C ASN A 50 -2.76 9.02 3.63
N GLU A 51 -2.39 7.90 3.03
CA GLU A 51 -2.54 6.57 3.65
C GLU A 51 -1.63 6.46 4.89
N PRO A 52 -2.18 6.17 6.08
CA PRO A 52 -1.36 6.13 7.29
C PRO A 52 -0.31 5.02 7.33
N PHE A 53 -0.62 3.82 6.80
CA PHE A 53 0.30 2.70 6.77
C PHE A 53 0.13 1.82 5.52
N GLY A 54 -1.06 1.29 5.24
CA GLY A 54 -1.31 0.45 4.07
C GLY A 54 -0.99 -1.03 4.28
N LEU A 55 -1.68 -1.71 5.20
CA LEU A 55 -1.49 -3.15 5.45
C LEU A 55 -1.61 -4.00 4.18
N ALA A 56 -2.49 -3.64 3.24
CA ALA A 56 -2.64 -4.35 1.98
C ALA A 56 -1.36 -4.35 1.14
N ILE A 57 -0.55 -3.29 1.24
CA ILE A 57 0.76 -3.17 0.57
C ILE A 57 1.71 -4.24 1.12
N ILE A 58 1.83 -4.30 2.44
CA ILE A 58 2.72 -5.27 3.10
C ILE A 58 2.28 -6.70 2.84
N GLU A 59 0.99 -6.99 2.90
CA GLU A 59 0.42 -8.30 2.58
C GLU A 59 0.70 -8.71 1.13
N SER A 60 0.62 -7.76 0.19
CA SER A 60 0.96 -7.97 -1.22
C SER A 60 2.43 -8.36 -1.39
N LEU A 61 3.33 -7.58 -0.79
CA LEU A 61 4.77 -7.84 -0.86
C LEU A 61 5.14 -9.19 -0.22
N PHE A 62 4.55 -9.54 0.93
CA PHE A 62 4.73 -10.87 1.54
C PHE A 62 4.28 -12.02 0.63
N SER A 63 3.27 -11.77 -0.20
CA SER A 63 2.79 -12.73 -1.20
C SER A 63 3.65 -12.76 -2.48
N GLY A 64 4.73 -11.97 -2.54
CA GLY A 64 5.58 -11.85 -3.72
C GLY A 64 4.98 -11.00 -4.84
N CYS A 65 3.97 -10.18 -4.52
CA CYS A 65 3.21 -9.41 -5.49
C CYS A 65 3.64 -7.92 -5.42
N PRO A 66 4.23 -7.35 -6.49
CA PRO A 66 4.68 -5.96 -6.49
C PRO A 66 3.51 -4.97 -6.38
N VAL A 67 3.82 -3.73 -6.01
CA VAL A 67 2.82 -2.70 -5.74
C VAL A 67 2.91 -1.55 -6.77
N PHE A 68 1.76 -1.16 -7.31
CA PHE A 68 1.59 -0.01 -8.20
C PHE A 68 0.62 0.96 -7.56
N GLY A 69 1.08 2.12 -7.16
CA GLY A 69 0.28 3.06 -6.37
C GLY A 69 0.63 4.51 -6.59
N THR A 70 -0.10 5.37 -5.90
CA THR A 70 0.18 6.81 -5.84
C THR A 70 1.21 7.12 -4.77
N PRO A 71 2.02 8.20 -4.92
CA PRO A 71 3.08 8.55 -3.97
C PRO A 71 2.55 9.36 -2.77
N TYR A 72 1.46 8.88 -2.12
CA TYR A 72 0.82 9.61 -1.04
C TYR A 72 0.88 8.87 0.29
N GLY A 73 0.98 9.65 1.38
CA GLY A 73 1.07 9.12 2.74
C GLY A 73 2.31 8.25 2.94
N SER A 74 2.11 7.06 3.47
CA SER A 74 3.17 6.09 3.76
C SER A 74 3.73 5.36 2.53
N LEU A 75 3.08 5.44 1.36
CA LEU A 75 3.48 4.65 0.20
C LEU A 75 4.94 4.83 -0.22
N PRO A 76 5.51 6.07 -0.23
CA PRO A 76 6.93 6.25 -0.55
C PRO A 76 7.90 5.60 0.44
N GLU A 77 7.47 5.37 1.68
CA GLU A 77 8.26 4.68 2.69
C GLU A 77 8.19 3.15 2.56
N LEU A 78 7.05 2.64 2.06
CA LEU A 78 6.78 1.20 1.99
C LEU A 78 7.18 0.56 0.67
N VAL A 79 7.16 1.33 -0.43
CA VAL A 79 7.35 0.82 -1.79
C VAL A 79 8.63 1.40 -2.38
N SER A 80 9.72 0.67 -2.24
CA SER A 80 10.97 0.99 -2.94
C SER A 80 10.88 0.60 -4.43
N PRO A 81 11.73 1.17 -5.30
CA PRO A 81 11.72 0.85 -6.74
C PRO A 81 11.94 -0.62 -7.08
N GLU A 82 12.53 -1.39 -6.19
CA GLU A 82 12.79 -2.83 -6.38
C GLU A 82 11.54 -3.71 -6.13
N VAL A 83 10.50 -3.17 -5.47
CA VAL A 83 9.29 -3.91 -5.11
C VAL A 83 8.00 -3.30 -5.68
N GLY A 84 8.11 -2.22 -6.47
CA GLY A 84 6.94 -1.61 -7.09
C GLY A 84 7.22 -0.28 -7.77
N PHE A 85 6.16 0.40 -8.15
CA PHE A 85 6.22 1.69 -8.83
C PHE A 85 5.15 2.64 -8.31
N LEU A 86 5.54 3.88 -8.05
CA LEU A 86 4.64 4.93 -7.56
C LEU A 86 4.58 6.10 -8.55
N SER A 87 3.38 6.49 -8.93
CA SER A 87 3.14 7.69 -9.73
C SER A 87 1.74 8.26 -9.47
N SER A 88 1.59 9.57 -9.61
CA SER A 88 0.27 10.23 -9.67
C SER A 88 -0.34 10.22 -11.07
N SER A 89 0.37 9.71 -12.08
CA SER A 89 -0.12 9.57 -13.45
C SER A 89 -0.69 8.16 -13.70
N PRO A 90 -1.97 8.04 -14.09
CA PRO A 90 -2.57 6.77 -14.51
C PRO A 90 -1.82 6.09 -15.66
N ASP A 91 -1.33 6.89 -16.62
CA ASP A 91 -0.64 6.36 -17.79
C ASP A 91 0.73 5.76 -17.44
N GLU A 92 1.47 6.41 -16.55
CA GLU A 92 2.74 5.86 -16.03
C GLU A 92 2.51 4.57 -15.24
N LEU A 93 1.48 4.53 -14.38
CA LEU A 93 1.11 3.31 -13.66
C LEU A 93 0.71 2.19 -14.62
N ALA A 94 -0.09 2.50 -15.65
CA ALA A 94 -0.48 1.53 -16.65
C ALA A 94 0.73 1.02 -17.46
N GLY A 95 1.68 1.89 -17.77
CA GLY A 95 2.97 1.53 -18.40
C GLY A 95 3.76 0.57 -17.55
N ALA A 96 3.99 0.92 -16.27
CA ALA A 96 4.72 0.09 -15.33
C ALA A 96 4.05 -1.29 -15.13
N MET A 97 2.73 -1.35 -15.03
CA MET A 97 2.01 -2.62 -14.90
C MET A 97 2.17 -3.56 -16.10
N LYS A 98 2.33 -3.04 -17.32
CA LYS A 98 2.63 -3.85 -18.53
C LYS A 98 4.00 -4.54 -18.41
N GLU A 99 4.93 -3.90 -17.73
CA GLU A 99 6.29 -4.38 -17.49
C GLU A 99 6.44 -5.07 -16.11
N SER A 100 5.34 -5.55 -15.53
CA SER A 100 5.30 -6.10 -14.16
C SER A 100 6.28 -7.25 -13.91
N GLN A 101 6.70 -7.98 -14.95
CA GLN A 101 7.68 -9.06 -14.88
C GLN A 101 9.09 -8.62 -14.44
N GLN A 102 9.42 -7.34 -14.47
CA GLN A 102 10.71 -6.84 -13.96
C GLN A 102 10.82 -6.97 -12.44
N TRP A 103 9.70 -6.91 -11.72
CA TRP A 103 9.67 -7.10 -10.28
C TRP A 103 9.56 -8.59 -9.94
N LYS A 104 10.61 -9.10 -9.30
CA LYS A 104 10.70 -10.52 -8.98
C LYS A 104 9.93 -10.84 -7.70
N PRO A 105 9.05 -11.86 -7.69
CA PRO A 105 8.28 -12.24 -6.49
C PRO A 105 9.14 -12.49 -5.25
N GLN A 106 10.30 -13.12 -5.43
CA GLN A 106 11.23 -13.38 -4.34
C GLN A 106 11.76 -12.08 -3.72
N VAL A 107 12.14 -11.08 -4.55
CA VAL A 107 12.62 -9.78 -4.08
C VAL A 107 11.55 -9.06 -3.26
N CYS A 108 10.30 -9.04 -3.75
CA CYS A 108 9.17 -8.45 -3.01
C CYS A 108 8.99 -9.11 -1.64
N ARG A 109 9.02 -10.45 -1.60
CA ARG A 109 8.88 -11.21 -0.36
C ARG A 109 10.03 -10.97 0.61
N ASP A 110 11.27 -11.04 0.14
CA ASP A 110 12.45 -10.85 0.98
C ASP A 110 12.46 -9.44 1.56
N TYR A 111 12.19 -8.43 0.75
CA TYR A 111 12.03 -7.04 1.20
C TYR A 111 10.98 -6.91 2.33
N ALA A 112 9.81 -7.54 2.16
CA ALA A 112 8.77 -7.50 3.18
C ALA A 112 9.20 -8.20 4.47
N VAL A 113 9.80 -9.39 4.37
CA VAL A 113 10.31 -10.17 5.52
C VAL A 113 11.38 -9.40 6.28
N GLU A 114 12.29 -8.73 5.59
CA GLU A 114 13.38 -7.98 6.22
C GLU A 114 12.90 -6.69 6.88
N ASN A 115 11.95 -5.99 6.26
CA ASN A 115 11.58 -4.65 6.70
C ASN A 115 10.33 -4.58 7.58
N PHE A 116 9.37 -5.50 7.44
CA PHE A 116 8.07 -5.41 8.09
C PHE A 116 7.76 -6.62 8.97
N ASN A 117 8.63 -6.88 9.94
CA ASN A 117 8.42 -7.93 10.93
C ASN A 117 8.34 -7.37 12.36
N SER A 118 7.70 -8.12 13.25
CA SER A 118 7.46 -7.70 14.63
C SER A 118 8.75 -7.48 15.43
N LYS A 119 9.81 -8.23 15.12
CA LYS A 119 11.10 -8.09 15.80
C LYS A 119 11.75 -6.74 15.47
N LYS A 120 11.81 -6.38 14.17
CA LYS A 120 12.35 -5.09 13.72
C LYS A 120 11.54 -3.93 14.30
N MET A 121 10.22 -4.04 14.25
CA MET A 121 9.32 -3.05 14.85
C MET A 121 9.61 -2.88 16.36
N ALA A 122 9.70 -3.97 17.12
CA ALA A 122 9.97 -3.90 18.55
C ALA A 122 11.32 -3.25 18.86
N LEU A 123 12.37 -3.60 18.11
CA LEU A 123 13.70 -2.99 18.28
C LEU A 123 13.68 -1.48 17.99
N SER A 124 13.01 -1.06 16.93
CA SER A 124 12.87 0.37 16.62
C SER A 124 12.11 1.14 17.70
N TYR A 125 11.09 0.54 18.32
CA TYR A 125 10.41 1.15 19.45
C TYR A 125 11.34 1.26 20.68
N VAL A 126 12.14 0.24 20.97
CA VAL A 126 13.12 0.27 22.08
C VAL A 126 14.11 1.41 21.88
N GLU A 127 14.69 1.57 20.70
CA GLU A 127 15.60 2.68 20.40
C GLU A 127 14.95 4.05 20.66
N VAL A 128 13.70 4.22 20.26
CA VAL A 128 12.95 5.47 20.50
C VAL A 128 12.71 5.67 22.01
N TYR A 129 12.37 4.61 22.74
CA TYR A 129 12.17 4.69 24.19
C TYR A 129 13.46 5.07 24.92
N GLU A 130 14.61 4.51 24.54
CA GLU A 130 15.92 4.86 25.11
C GLU A 130 16.22 6.35 24.89
N ARG A 131 16.01 6.87 23.69
CA ARG A 131 16.19 8.30 23.39
C ARG A 131 15.30 9.20 24.26
N VAL A 132 14.05 8.82 24.49
CA VAL A 132 13.13 9.56 25.36
C VAL A 132 13.58 9.48 26.83
N LEU A 133 14.04 8.33 27.28
CA LEU A 133 14.57 8.16 28.65
C LEU A 133 15.83 9.00 28.88
N ASP A 134 16.65 9.20 27.85
CA ASP A 134 17.83 10.07 27.86
C ASP A 134 17.46 11.57 27.76
N GLY A 135 16.16 11.90 27.78
CA GLY A 135 15.64 13.27 27.79
C GLY A 135 15.47 13.89 26.41
N GLU A 136 15.55 13.11 25.32
CA GLU A 136 15.30 13.64 24.00
C GLU A 136 13.82 13.97 23.78
N ILE A 137 13.54 15.16 23.25
CA ILE A 137 12.22 15.56 22.78
C ILE A 137 12.10 15.24 21.30
N LEU A 138 11.34 14.19 20.97
CA LEU A 138 11.19 13.67 19.61
C LEU A 138 10.53 14.68 18.66
N ASN A 139 9.53 15.40 19.17
CA ASN A 139 8.82 16.43 18.41
C ASN A 139 9.11 17.79 19.03
N LYS A 140 10.00 18.57 18.41
CA LYS A 140 10.39 19.91 18.91
C LYS A 140 9.26 20.96 18.76
N GLU A 141 8.36 20.73 17.81
CA GLU A 141 7.22 21.61 17.57
C GLU A 141 5.90 20.85 17.80
N LEU A 142 4.90 21.57 18.30
CA LEU A 142 3.55 21.01 18.40
C LEU A 142 2.99 20.73 17.01
N PRO A 143 2.30 19.60 16.81
CA PRO A 143 1.65 19.32 15.55
C PRO A 143 0.67 20.42 15.19
N SER A 144 0.81 21.00 14.00
CA SER A 144 -0.10 22.02 13.50
C SER A 144 -0.44 21.78 12.03
N LEU A 145 -1.70 21.94 11.68
CA LEU A 145 -2.14 21.92 10.29
C LEU A 145 -1.87 23.30 9.69
N LYS A 146 -0.79 23.44 8.92
CA LYS A 146 -0.38 24.72 8.33
C LYS A 146 -1.27 25.15 7.15
N VAL A 147 -1.79 24.18 6.39
CA VAL A 147 -2.67 24.40 5.24
C VAL A 147 -3.71 23.29 5.21
N PRO A 148 -5.00 23.59 4.96
CA PRO A 148 -6.00 22.56 4.74
C PRO A 148 -5.61 21.72 3.52
N GLU A 149 -5.42 20.41 3.73
CA GLU A 149 -5.17 19.52 2.62
C GLU A 149 -6.42 19.36 1.75
N PRO A 150 -6.26 19.24 0.43
CA PRO A 150 -7.38 18.94 -0.44
C PRO A 150 -7.98 17.57 -0.05
N LYS A 151 -9.31 17.47 -0.09
CA LYS A 151 -10.04 16.26 0.26
C LYS A 151 -9.61 15.04 -0.60
N MET A 152 -9.13 15.29 -1.80
CA MET A 152 -8.58 14.29 -2.71
C MET A 152 -7.32 14.84 -3.38
N LEU A 153 -6.25 14.07 -3.30
CA LEU A 153 -4.97 14.39 -3.93
C LEU A 153 -5.00 14.14 -5.46
N PRO A 154 -4.13 14.81 -6.25
CA PRO A 154 -4.10 14.66 -7.71
C PRO A 154 -3.89 13.21 -8.18
N PHE A 155 -4.51 12.89 -9.31
CA PHE A 155 -4.29 11.64 -10.05
C PHE A 155 -4.59 11.95 -11.52
N ASN A 156 -3.59 12.52 -12.25
CA ASN A 156 -3.71 13.10 -13.59
C ASN A 156 -2.67 12.48 -14.52
#